data_91dfeb4ccaa99e1baf66c88bbed60d22
#
_entry.id   91dfeb4ccaa99e1baf66c88bbed60d22
#
_cell.length_a   1.000
_cell.length_b   1.000
_cell.length_c   1.000
_cell.angle_alpha   90.00
_cell.angle_beta   90.00
_cell.angle_gamma   90.00
#
_symmetry.space_group_name_H-M   'P 1'
#
loop_
_entity.id
_entity.type
_entity.pdbx_description
1 polymer ?
#
loop_
_entity_poly.entity_id
_entity_poly.type
_entity_poly.pdbx_seq_one_letter_code
_entity_poly.pdbx_strand_id
1 'polypeptide(L)'
;MGEREELVETLDKHRGLLRRTARDLTDEQAARRTTASELCLGGLIKHVAAVEARWARFITGGAAAMRGGQDGEWAEQFRMAEGETLAGLLAGYEAVARGTDELVRSLPDLDLAHPLPSAPWFEPGVSWSARRVLLHLIAETAQHAGHADIIREALDGAKSMG
;
A
#
# COMPACT_ATOMS: atom_id res chain seq x y z
N MET A 1 -17.38 0.39 -18.77
CA MET A 1 -16.28 0.78 -17.83
C MET A 1 -14.97 0.69 -18.60
N GLY A 2 -14.14 1.69 -18.49
CA GLY A 2 -12.84 1.69 -19.17
C GLY A 2 -11.75 1.05 -18.31
N GLU A 3 -10.60 0.72 -18.94
CA GLU A 3 -9.46 0.09 -18.26
C GLU A 3 -9.02 0.86 -17.00
N ARG A 4 -9.02 2.18 -17.07
CA ARG A 4 -8.62 3.04 -15.94
C ARG A 4 -9.50 2.85 -14.72
N GLU A 5 -10.80 2.84 -14.94
CA GLU A 5 -11.80 2.63 -13.88
C GLU A 5 -11.71 1.21 -13.31
N GLU A 6 -11.49 0.21 -14.15
CA GLU A 6 -11.32 -1.19 -13.73
C GLU A 6 -10.08 -1.38 -12.85
N LEU A 7 -8.97 -0.72 -13.18
CA LEU A 7 -7.74 -0.77 -12.36
C LEU A 7 -7.93 -0.09 -11.01
N VAL A 8 -8.56 1.09 -11.00
CA VAL A 8 -8.85 1.82 -9.75
C VAL A 8 -9.82 1.03 -8.88
N GLU A 9 -10.90 0.51 -9.44
CA GLU A 9 -11.89 -0.31 -8.71
C GLU A 9 -11.24 -1.57 -8.13
N THR A 10 -10.39 -2.25 -8.90
CA THR A 10 -9.68 -3.43 -8.43
C THR A 10 -8.74 -3.10 -7.27
N LEU A 11 -7.98 -2.03 -7.39
CA LEU A 11 -7.11 -1.56 -6.31
C LEU A 11 -7.92 -1.22 -5.05
N ASP A 12 -9.03 -0.50 -5.20
CA ASP A 12 -9.88 -0.09 -4.08
C ASP A 12 -10.53 -1.29 -3.38
N LYS A 13 -10.90 -2.32 -4.12
CA LYS A 13 -11.36 -3.59 -3.54
C LYS A 13 -10.32 -4.18 -2.59
N HIS A 14 -9.06 -4.25 -3.00
CA HIS A 14 -7.99 -4.81 -2.16
C HIS A 14 -7.61 -3.89 -1.00
N ARG A 15 -7.65 -2.58 -1.18
CA ARG A 15 -7.54 -1.60 -0.07
C ARG A 15 -8.63 -1.83 0.96
N GLY A 16 -9.85 -2.06 0.51
CA GLY A 16 -11.00 -2.35 1.39
C GLY A 16 -10.81 -3.62 2.20
N LEU A 17 -10.32 -4.69 1.56
CA LEU A 17 -10.01 -5.96 2.26
C LEU A 17 -8.93 -5.75 3.34
N LEU A 18 -7.85 -5.03 3.03
CA LEU A 18 -6.79 -4.71 3.99
C LEU A 18 -7.34 -3.89 5.16
N ARG A 19 -8.07 -2.80 4.89
CA ARG A 19 -8.67 -1.98 5.97
C ARG A 19 -9.62 -2.77 6.85
N ARG A 20 -10.39 -3.69 6.26
CA ARG A 20 -11.34 -4.53 7.00
C ARG A 20 -10.66 -5.44 8.02
N THR A 21 -9.43 -5.87 7.79
CA THR A 21 -8.68 -6.68 8.78
C THR A 21 -8.40 -5.91 10.07
N ALA A 22 -8.38 -4.59 10.03
CA ALA A 22 -8.08 -3.73 11.18
C ALA A 22 -9.33 -3.15 11.86
N ARG A 23 -10.55 -3.55 11.43
CA ARG A 23 -11.80 -3.05 12.01
C ARG A 23 -11.92 -3.38 13.50
N ASP A 24 -12.44 -2.42 14.26
CA ASP A 24 -12.80 -2.60 15.68
C ASP A 24 -11.62 -3.03 16.58
N LEU A 25 -10.41 -2.61 16.25
CA LEU A 25 -9.21 -2.89 17.04
C LEU A 25 -8.75 -1.68 17.83
N THR A 26 -8.13 -1.94 18.97
CA THR A 26 -7.36 -0.95 19.72
C THR A 26 -5.98 -0.75 19.08
N ASP A 27 -5.31 0.35 19.42
CA ASP A 27 -3.94 0.60 18.97
C ASP A 27 -2.98 -0.50 19.42
N GLU A 28 -3.14 -0.99 20.64
CA GLU A 28 -2.35 -2.10 21.18
C GLU A 28 -2.54 -3.38 20.37
N GLN A 29 -3.79 -3.72 20.01
CA GLN A 29 -4.08 -4.88 19.18
C GLN A 29 -3.49 -4.73 17.78
N ALA A 30 -3.61 -3.55 17.18
CA ALA A 30 -3.05 -3.26 15.85
C ALA A 30 -1.52 -3.34 15.81
N ALA A 31 -0.85 -3.06 16.92
CA ALA A 31 0.61 -3.13 17.04
C ALA A 31 1.13 -4.53 17.41
N ARG A 32 0.25 -5.47 17.77
CA ARG A 32 0.63 -6.79 18.28
C ARG A 32 1.10 -7.71 17.18
N ARG A 33 2.22 -8.39 17.42
CA ARG A 33 2.69 -9.51 16.59
C ARG A 33 1.99 -10.78 17.04
N THR A 34 1.22 -11.40 16.16
CA THR A 34 0.40 -12.57 16.49
C THR A 34 0.86 -13.85 15.80
N THR A 35 1.86 -13.76 14.93
CA THR A 35 2.40 -14.89 14.16
C THR A 35 3.91 -15.02 14.38
N ALA A 36 4.53 -16.01 13.74
CA ALA A 36 5.99 -16.16 13.73
C ALA A 36 6.72 -15.00 13.01
N SER A 37 6.01 -14.22 12.19
CA SER A 37 6.58 -13.05 11.50
C SER A 37 6.68 -11.84 12.42
N GLU A 38 7.42 -10.83 11.98
CA GLU A 38 7.49 -9.52 12.65
C GLU A 38 6.32 -8.59 12.29
N LEU A 39 5.40 -9.03 11.42
CA LEU A 39 4.31 -8.22 10.91
C LEU A 39 3.22 -7.98 11.96
N CYS A 40 2.63 -6.79 11.92
CA CYS A 40 1.43 -6.43 12.66
C CYS A 40 0.46 -5.65 11.76
N LEU A 41 -0.82 -5.59 12.12
CA LEU A 41 -1.84 -4.97 11.29
C LEU A 41 -1.59 -3.49 11.04
N GLY A 42 -1.29 -2.73 12.08
CA GLY A 42 -0.98 -1.29 11.94
C GLY A 42 0.25 -1.04 11.09
N GLY A 43 1.30 -1.86 11.25
CA GLY A 43 2.50 -1.79 10.42
C GLY A 43 2.23 -2.07 8.95
N LEU A 44 1.38 -3.05 8.64
CA LEU A 44 0.99 -3.35 7.26
C LEU A 44 0.19 -2.22 6.61
N ILE A 45 -0.75 -1.60 7.32
CA ILE A 45 -1.48 -0.40 6.83
C ILE A 45 -0.49 0.72 6.50
N LYS A 46 0.43 1.00 7.41
CA LYS A 46 1.49 2.01 7.23
C LYS A 46 2.37 1.70 6.01
N HIS A 47 2.84 0.46 5.89
CA HIS A 47 3.71 0.03 4.80
C HIS A 47 3.01 0.15 3.44
N VAL A 48 1.81 -0.39 3.30
CA VAL A 48 1.06 -0.35 2.03
C VAL A 48 0.75 1.09 1.61
N ALA A 49 0.38 1.96 2.55
CA ALA A 49 0.19 3.38 2.28
C ALA A 49 1.48 4.05 1.77
N ALA A 50 2.63 3.75 2.40
CA ALA A 50 3.92 4.29 1.98
C ALA A 50 4.34 3.80 0.59
N VAL A 51 4.13 2.53 0.29
CA VAL A 51 4.40 1.94 -1.04
C VAL A 51 3.53 2.60 -2.10
N GLU A 52 2.24 2.74 -1.85
CA GLU A 52 1.32 3.37 -2.80
C GLU A 52 1.69 4.84 -3.06
N ALA A 53 1.95 5.62 -2.01
CA ALA A 53 2.37 7.01 -2.15
C ALA A 53 3.68 7.16 -2.95
N ARG A 54 4.65 6.28 -2.72
CA ARG A 54 5.93 6.27 -3.43
C ARG A 54 5.74 5.99 -4.93
N TRP A 55 4.96 4.98 -5.27
CA TRP A 55 4.72 4.62 -6.66
C TRP A 55 3.80 5.62 -7.37
N ALA A 56 2.87 6.27 -6.67
CA ALA A 56 2.10 7.38 -7.23
C ALA A 56 3.02 8.54 -7.65
N ARG A 57 4.01 8.88 -6.82
CA ARG A 57 5.02 9.88 -7.20
C ARG A 57 5.86 9.44 -8.41
N PHE A 58 6.18 8.14 -8.52
CA PHE A 58 6.89 7.61 -9.67
C PHE A 58 6.11 7.79 -10.98
N ILE A 59 4.80 7.61 -10.97
CA ILE A 59 3.96 7.77 -12.17
C ILE A 59 4.14 9.15 -12.80
N THR A 60 4.26 10.21 -11.99
CA THR A 60 4.38 11.59 -12.49
C THR A 60 5.81 12.07 -12.66
N GLY A 61 6.71 11.69 -11.77
CA GLY A 61 8.05 12.28 -11.69
C GLY A 61 9.20 11.27 -11.83
N GLY A 62 8.90 9.99 -12.07
CA GLY A 62 9.91 8.95 -12.22
C GLY A 62 10.67 8.62 -10.94
N ALA A 63 11.81 7.97 -11.08
CA ALA A 63 12.62 7.48 -9.96
C ALA A 63 13.08 8.58 -8.99
N ALA A 64 13.36 9.77 -9.48
CA ALA A 64 13.77 10.90 -8.65
C ALA A 64 12.67 11.32 -7.66
N ALA A 65 11.40 11.28 -8.08
CA ALA A 65 10.25 11.64 -7.26
C ALA A 65 9.95 10.61 -6.14
N MET A 66 10.41 9.39 -6.28
CA MET A 66 10.23 8.36 -5.24
C MET A 66 10.93 8.70 -3.92
N ARG A 67 11.98 9.52 -3.96
CA ARG A 67 12.78 9.88 -2.78
C ARG A 67 12.17 10.98 -1.92
N GLY A 68 11.08 11.57 -2.32
CA GLY A 68 10.47 12.74 -1.67
C GLY A 68 9.59 12.46 -0.46
N GLY A 69 9.48 11.23 0.01
CA GLY A 69 8.62 10.84 1.13
C GLY A 69 9.38 10.67 2.46
N GLN A 70 8.65 10.73 3.58
CA GLN A 70 9.16 10.39 4.92
C GLN A 70 9.22 8.87 5.08
N ASP A 71 9.92 8.21 4.18
CA ASP A 71 9.94 6.74 4.12
C ASP A 71 10.92 6.14 5.12
N GLY A 72 11.20 6.64 6.25
CA GLY A 72 12.01 6.07 7.33
C GLY A 72 12.89 4.84 6.95
N GLU A 73 13.54 4.22 7.87
CA GLU A 73 14.22 2.94 7.61
C GLU A 73 13.20 1.87 7.20
N TRP A 74 13.54 1.00 6.26
CA TRP A 74 12.65 -0.05 5.72
C TRP A 74 11.95 -0.85 6.82
N ALA A 75 12.68 -1.26 7.85
CA ALA A 75 12.11 -2.03 8.96
C ALA A 75 11.07 -1.24 9.77
N GLU A 76 11.21 0.08 9.87
CA GLU A 76 10.29 0.94 10.60
C GLU A 76 8.93 1.07 9.91
N GLN A 77 8.86 0.83 8.60
CA GLN A 77 7.59 0.88 7.86
C GLN A 77 6.61 -0.23 8.28
N PHE A 78 7.12 -1.32 8.85
CA PHE A 78 6.30 -2.47 9.27
C PHE A 78 5.88 -2.43 10.73
N ARG A 79 6.16 -1.35 11.45
CA ARG A 79 5.84 -1.19 12.88
C ARG A 79 5.08 0.11 13.13
N MET A 80 4.23 0.09 14.14
CA MET A 80 3.67 1.31 14.69
C MET A 80 4.72 1.97 15.58
N ALA A 81 5.05 3.23 15.28
CA ALA A 81 5.94 4.03 16.11
C ALA A 81 5.21 4.58 17.34
N GLU A 82 5.97 5.04 18.31
CA GLU A 82 5.40 5.73 19.48
C GLU A 82 4.58 6.96 19.03
N GLY A 83 3.37 7.07 19.55
CA GLY A 83 2.45 8.14 19.20
C GLY A 83 1.60 7.90 17.95
N GLU A 84 1.89 6.88 17.14
CA GLU A 84 1.02 6.50 16.03
C GLU A 84 -0.23 5.76 16.54
N THR A 85 -1.37 6.09 15.95
CA THR A 85 -2.65 5.42 16.23
C THR A 85 -3.17 4.71 15.00
N LEU A 86 -3.93 3.64 15.20
CA LEU A 86 -4.59 2.93 14.09
C LEU A 86 -5.50 3.87 13.29
N ALA A 87 -6.28 4.70 13.98
CA ALA A 87 -7.14 5.68 13.32
C ALA A 87 -6.35 6.65 12.45
N GLY A 88 -5.20 7.13 12.92
CA GLY A 88 -4.30 8.00 12.15
C GLY A 88 -3.71 7.31 10.94
N LEU A 89 -3.27 6.05 11.08
CA LEU A 89 -2.73 5.26 9.96
C LEU A 89 -3.80 4.98 8.90
N LEU A 90 -5.03 4.63 9.30
CA LEU A 90 -6.14 4.43 8.38
C LEU A 90 -6.53 5.71 7.65
N ALA A 91 -6.59 6.85 8.35
CA ALA A 91 -6.88 8.15 7.74
C ALA A 91 -5.79 8.56 6.74
N GLY A 92 -4.53 8.33 7.08
CA GLY A 92 -3.39 8.55 6.17
C GLY A 92 -3.46 7.69 4.92
N TYR A 93 -3.79 6.41 5.08
CA TYR A 93 -3.97 5.50 3.95
C TYR A 93 -5.12 5.93 3.03
N GLU A 94 -6.23 6.35 3.61
CA GLU A 94 -7.37 6.86 2.84
C GLU A 94 -7.00 8.12 2.04
N ALA A 95 -6.23 9.03 2.63
CA ALA A 95 -5.74 10.23 1.93
C ALA A 95 -4.83 9.86 0.75
N VAL A 96 -3.92 8.91 0.94
CA VAL A 96 -3.07 8.37 -0.14
C VAL A 96 -3.92 7.76 -1.25
N ALA A 97 -4.91 6.94 -0.91
CA ALA A 97 -5.80 6.30 -1.88
C ALA A 97 -6.55 7.33 -2.74
N ARG A 98 -7.12 8.36 -2.11
CA ARG A 98 -7.78 9.46 -2.85
C ARG A 98 -6.81 10.16 -3.80
N GLY A 99 -5.60 10.48 -3.33
CA GLY A 99 -4.59 11.12 -4.17
C GLY A 99 -4.17 10.26 -5.36
N THR A 100 -4.01 8.97 -5.19
CA THR A 100 -3.73 8.02 -6.27
C THR A 100 -4.89 7.98 -7.28
N ASP A 101 -6.12 7.90 -6.82
CA ASP A 101 -7.29 7.83 -7.67
C ASP A 101 -7.46 9.12 -8.51
N GLU A 102 -7.28 10.28 -7.89
CA GLU A 102 -7.31 11.57 -8.58
C GLU A 102 -6.20 11.67 -9.62
N LEU A 103 -4.98 11.26 -9.24
CA LEU A 103 -3.86 11.21 -10.17
C LEU A 103 -4.19 10.34 -11.39
N VAL A 104 -4.62 9.11 -11.18
CA VAL A 104 -4.91 8.15 -12.26
C VAL A 104 -6.01 8.68 -13.19
N ARG A 105 -7.04 9.32 -12.64
CA ARG A 105 -8.11 9.95 -13.45
C ARG A 105 -7.59 11.12 -14.30
N SER A 106 -6.57 11.83 -13.84
CA SER A 106 -6.00 13.00 -14.51
C SER A 106 -4.94 12.67 -15.56
N LEU A 107 -4.39 11.44 -15.58
CA LEU A 107 -3.37 11.07 -16.54
C LEU A 107 -3.89 11.17 -17.98
N PRO A 108 -3.07 11.63 -18.94
CA PRO A 108 -3.45 11.65 -20.36
C PRO A 108 -3.70 10.23 -20.88
N ASP A 109 -2.82 9.29 -20.53
CA ASP A 109 -2.94 7.87 -20.82
C ASP A 109 -2.21 7.02 -19.76
N LEU A 110 -2.40 5.71 -19.80
CA LEU A 110 -1.76 4.77 -18.89
C LEU A 110 -0.40 4.27 -19.39
N ASP A 111 0.00 4.65 -20.60
CA ASP A 111 1.28 4.27 -21.20
C ASP A 111 2.43 5.22 -20.83
N LEU A 112 2.11 6.34 -20.15
CA LEU A 112 3.14 7.21 -19.57
C LEU A 112 4.10 6.36 -18.74
N ALA A 113 5.39 6.36 -19.10
CA ALA A 113 6.39 5.47 -18.53
C ALA A 113 7.64 6.23 -18.10
N HIS A 114 8.28 5.71 -17.05
CA HIS A 114 9.56 6.21 -16.55
C HIS A 114 10.54 5.04 -16.32
N PRO A 115 11.86 5.28 -16.48
CA PRO A 115 12.87 4.31 -16.08
C PRO A 115 12.77 3.99 -14.59
N LEU A 116 12.92 2.71 -14.25
CA LEU A 116 12.98 2.28 -12.86
C LEU A 116 14.23 2.84 -12.16
N PRO A 117 14.17 3.03 -10.83
CA PRO A 117 15.35 3.37 -10.06
C PRO A 117 16.38 2.24 -10.11
N SER A 118 17.65 2.60 -9.99
CA SER A 118 18.71 1.59 -9.84
C SER A 118 18.58 0.90 -8.50
N ALA A 119 18.28 -0.40 -8.52
CA ALA A 119 18.19 -1.24 -7.34
C ALA A 119 18.49 -2.69 -7.72
N PRO A 120 19.04 -3.52 -6.79
CA PRO A 120 19.44 -4.90 -7.11
C PRO A 120 18.33 -5.81 -7.60
N TRP A 121 17.09 -5.49 -7.25
CA TRP A 121 15.88 -6.27 -7.61
C TRP A 121 15.21 -5.79 -8.90
N PHE A 122 15.69 -4.72 -9.52
CA PHE A 122 15.21 -4.27 -10.82
C PHE A 122 16.22 -4.57 -11.91
N GLU A 123 15.73 -5.05 -13.05
CA GLU A 123 16.56 -5.22 -14.23
C GLU A 123 16.99 -3.84 -14.79
N PRO A 124 18.29 -3.62 -15.04
CA PRO A 124 18.77 -2.35 -15.56
C PRO A 124 18.13 -1.98 -16.91
N GLY A 125 17.76 -0.71 -17.08
CA GLY A 125 17.24 -0.19 -18.33
C GLY A 125 15.75 -0.44 -18.58
N VAL A 126 15.05 -1.05 -17.62
CA VAL A 126 13.59 -1.28 -17.69
C VAL A 126 12.84 -0.03 -17.28
N SER A 127 11.78 0.29 -18.03
CA SER A 127 10.81 1.34 -17.69
C SER A 127 9.46 0.72 -17.34
N TRP A 128 8.75 1.34 -16.40
CA TRP A 128 7.38 0.96 -16.08
C TRP A 128 6.41 2.07 -16.47
N SER A 129 5.30 1.65 -17.09
CA SER A 129 4.17 2.52 -17.38
C SER A 129 3.30 2.73 -16.13
N ALA A 130 2.44 3.73 -16.16
CA ALA A 130 1.43 3.94 -15.13
C ALA A 130 0.56 2.68 -14.95
N ARG A 131 0.15 2.05 -16.04
CA ARG A 131 -0.56 0.75 -16.01
C ARG A 131 0.21 -0.30 -15.23
N ARG A 132 1.51 -0.46 -15.52
CA ARG A 132 2.36 -1.44 -14.82
C ARG A 132 2.48 -1.14 -13.33
N VAL A 133 2.56 0.13 -12.97
CA VAL A 133 2.57 0.57 -11.56
C VAL A 133 1.25 0.21 -10.86
N LEU A 134 0.12 0.47 -11.49
CA LEU A 134 -1.18 0.11 -10.90
C LEU A 134 -1.33 -1.40 -10.69
N LEU A 135 -0.89 -2.21 -11.64
CA LEU A 135 -0.86 -3.67 -11.48
C LEU A 135 0.04 -4.10 -10.32
N HIS A 136 1.19 -3.44 -10.15
CA HIS A 136 2.08 -3.69 -9.02
C HIS A 136 1.43 -3.32 -7.70
N LEU A 137 0.76 -2.16 -7.61
CA LEU A 137 0.04 -1.74 -6.40
C LEU A 137 -1.10 -2.70 -6.03
N ILE A 138 -1.84 -3.20 -7.04
CA ILE A 138 -2.87 -4.23 -6.81
C ILE A 138 -2.24 -5.49 -6.21
N ALA A 139 -1.13 -5.97 -6.78
CA ALA A 139 -0.43 -7.16 -6.31
C ALA A 139 0.11 -6.98 -4.88
N GLU A 140 0.78 -5.86 -4.59
CA GLU A 140 1.29 -5.50 -3.26
C GLU A 140 0.17 -5.45 -2.22
N THR A 141 -0.90 -4.73 -2.54
CA THR A 141 -2.04 -4.57 -1.62
C THR A 141 -2.74 -5.90 -1.35
N ALA A 142 -2.96 -6.70 -2.40
CA ALA A 142 -3.58 -8.03 -2.28
C ALA A 142 -2.73 -9.00 -1.44
N GLN A 143 -1.41 -9.01 -1.66
CA GLN A 143 -0.49 -9.86 -0.90
C GLN A 143 -0.50 -9.50 0.58
N HIS A 144 -0.40 -8.21 0.90
CA HIS A 144 -0.41 -7.76 2.29
C HIS A 144 -1.80 -7.86 2.94
N ALA A 145 -2.88 -7.74 2.19
CA ALA A 145 -4.22 -8.03 2.70
C ALA A 145 -4.36 -9.51 3.15
N GLY A 146 -3.74 -10.44 2.41
CA GLY A 146 -3.67 -11.84 2.81
C GLY A 146 -2.84 -12.07 4.08
N HIS A 147 -1.68 -11.42 4.21
CA HIS A 147 -0.88 -11.43 5.44
C HIS A 147 -1.70 -10.87 6.62
N ALA A 148 -2.37 -9.75 6.42
CA ALA A 148 -3.19 -9.11 7.45
C ALA A 148 -4.36 -10.00 7.89
N ASP A 149 -4.98 -10.73 6.98
CA ASP A 149 -6.04 -11.69 7.31
C ASP A 149 -5.58 -12.76 8.30
N ILE A 150 -4.41 -13.37 8.04
CA ILE A 150 -3.84 -14.39 8.92
C ILE A 150 -3.47 -13.80 10.29
N ILE A 151 -2.90 -12.59 10.31
CA ILE A 151 -2.55 -11.89 11.56
C ILE A 151 -3.81 -11.60 12.37
N ARG A 152 -4.88 -11.14 11.72
CA ARG A 152 -6.18 -10.88 12.37
C ARG A 152 -6.80 -12.16 12.92
N GLU A 153 -6.83 -13.21 12.12
CA GLU A 153 -7.36 -14.52 12.55
C GLU A 153 -6.61 -15.05 13.78
N ALA A 154 -5.28 -14.91 13.82
CA ALA A 154 -4.45 -15.29 14.96
C ALA A 154 -4.70 -14.41 16.20
N LEU A 155 -5.14 -13.15 16.00
CA LEU A 155 -5.44 -12.22 17.09
C LEU A 155 -6.77 -12.55 17.79
N ASP A 156 -7.84 -12.73 17.04
CA ASP A 156 -9.21 -12.86 17.59
C ASP A 156 -10.16 -13.73 16.74
N GLY A 157 -9.67 -14.41 15.71
CA GLY A 157 -10.47 -15.29 14.86
C GLY A 157 -11.24 -14.56 13.76
N ALA A 158 -11.23 -13.22 13.70
CA ALA A 158 -11.94 -12.47 12.67
C ALA A 158 -11.22 -12.56 11.32
N LYS A 159 -11.97 -12.44 10.24
CA LYS A 159 -11.47 -12.52 8.85
C LYS A 159 -12.03 -11.37 8.02
N SER A 160 -11.35 -11.01 6.92
CA SER A 160 -11.86 -10.03 5.96
C SER A 160 -12.98 -10.59 5.09
N MET A 161 -12.94 -11.89 4.83
CA MET A 161 -13.95 -12.63 4.09
C MET A 161 -14.40 -13.86 4.90
N GLY A 162 -15.67 -14.03 5.06
CA GLY A 162 -16.28 -15.15 5.76
C GLY A 162 -16.81 -14.83 7.15
#